data_1abde719d315d2e599f094d2245010d9
#
_entry.id   1abde719d315d2e599f094d2245010d9
#
_cell.length_a   1.000
_cell.length_b   1.000
_cell.length_c   1.000
_cell.angle_alpha   90.00
_cell.angle_beta   90.00
_cell.angle_gamma   90.00
#
_symmetry.space_group_name_H-M   'P 1'
#
loop_
_entity.id
_entity.type
_entity.pdbx_description
1 polymer ?
#
loop_
_entity_poly.entity_id
_entity_poly.type
_entity_poly.pdbx_seq_one_letter_code
_entity_poly.pdbx_strand_id
1 'polypeptide(L)'
;MKSTIVKRSVVLAGHKTSVSLEDAFWDGLKDIAKGQRKTLSDLVGSIDTNREHGNLSSTLRLFVLSHYQAQAALHLKDSRPRTIVAHASH
;
A
#
# COMPACT_ATOMS: atom_id res chain seq x y z
N MET A 1 13.93 14.92 -4.64
CA MET A 1 13.04 14.91 -3.54
C MET A 1 13.55 14.06 -2.39
N LYS A 2 13.38 14.53 -1.18
CA LYS A 2 13.82 13.82 -0.06
C LYS A 2 12.72 13.12 0.61
N SER A 3 12.93 11.88 1.00
CA SER A 3 11.98 11.13 1.76
C SER A 3 12.51 10.94 3.15
N THR A 4 11.81 11.46 4.11
CA THR A 4 12.21 11.33 5.50
C THR A 4 11.33 10.30 6.16
N ILE A 5 11.94 9.39 6.89
CA ILE A 5 11.19 8.41 7.65
C ILE A 5 10.68 9.08 8.92
N VAL A 6 9.38 9.01 9.12
CA VAL A 6 8.72 9.63 10.27
C VAL A 6 8.06 8.56 11.11
N LYS A 7 8.27 8.64 12.40
CA LYS A 7 7.64 7.71 13.34
C LYS A 7 6.22 8.18 13.60
N ARG A 8 5.26 7.32 13.38
CA ARG A 8 3.85 7.65 13.53
C ARG A 8 3.17 6.62 14.40
N SER A 9 2.13 7.05 15.10
CA SER A 9 1.38 6.16 15.96
C SER A 9 0.10 5.73 15.28
N VAL A 10 -0.23 4.46 15.41
CA VAL A 10 -1.53 3.93 14.98
C VAL A 10 -2.08 3.11 16.12
N VAL A 11 -3.40 3.01 16.20
CA VAL A 11 -4.05 2.20 17.22
C VAL A 11 -4.49 0.90 16.60
N LEU A 12 -3.98 -0.21 17.12
CA LEU A 12 -4.29 -1.54 16.62
C LEU A 12 -4.84 -2.38 17.77
N ALA A 13 -6.06 -2.86 17.62
CA ALA A 13 -6.69 -3.69 18.64
C ALA A 13 -6.64 -3.04 20.02
N GLY A 14 -6.85 -1.74 20.06
CA GLY A 14 -6.85 -1.00 21.31
C GLY A 14 -5.47 -0.62 21.84
N HIS A 15 -4.41 -0.98 21.14
CA HIS A 15 -3.05 -0.67 21.56
C HIS A 15 -2.41 0.33 20.62
N LYS A 16 -1.66 1.24 21.19
CA LYS A 16 -0.92 2.20 20.39
C LYS A 16 0.38 1.56 19.91
N THR A 17 0.59 1.59 18.63
CA THR A 17 1.76 1.00 17.99
C THR A 17 2.45 2.06 17.16
N SER A 18 3.77 2.06 17.14
CA SER A 18 4.52 3.00 16.31
C SER A 18 4.97 2.33 15.04
N VAL A 19 4.85 3.05 13.94
CA VAL A 19 5.39 2.60 12.66
C VAL A 19 6.27 3.71 12.11
N SER A 20 7.31 3.35 11.41
CA SER A 20 8.23 4.31 10.81
C SER A 20 8.12 4.19 9.30
N LEU A 21 7.61 5.23 8.68
CA LEU A 21 7.36 5.22 7.25
C LEU A 21 7.69 6.57 6.65
N GLU A 22 8.14 6.53 5.43
CA GLU A 22 8.29 7.74 4.64
C GLU A 22 6.91 8.31 4.35
N ASP A 23 6.84 9.62 4.17
CA ASP A 23 5.58 10.29 3.91
C ASP A 23 4.84 9.71 2.72
N ALA A 24 5.56 9.36 1.67
CA ALA A 24 4.92 8.81 0.47
C ALA A 24 4.18 7.51 0.78
N PHE A 25 4.78 6.65 1.59
CA PHE A 25 4.12 5.39 1.96
C PHE A 25 2.95 5.63 2.92
N TRP A 26 3.12 6.59 3.82
CA TRP A 26 2.05 6.94 4.75
C TRP A 26 0.82 7.47 3.99
N ASP A 27 1.07 8.38 3.05
CA ASP A 27 0.00 8.94 2.23
C ASP A 27 -0.64 7.87 1.37
N GLY A 28 0.17 6.94 0.86
CA GLY A 28 -0.36 5.82 0.09
C GLY A 28 -1.31 4.95 0.91
N LEU A 29 -0.94 4.68 2.17
CA LEU A 29 -1.81 3.91 3.06
C LEU A 29 -3.14 4.63 3.29
N LYS A 30 -3.08 5.94 3.50
CA LYS A 30 -4.30 6.72 3.72
C LYS A 30 -5.19 6.69 2.49
N ASP A 31 -4.60 6.80 1.32
CA ASP A 31 -5.36 6.76 0.08
C ASP A 31 -6.01 5.40 -0.14
N ILE A 32 -5.27 4.33 0.14
CA ILE A 32 -5.79 2.98 0.00
C ILE A 32 -6.96 2.76 0.96
N ALA A 33 -6.80 3.18 2.21
CA ALA A 33 -7.86 3.04 3.20
C ALA A 33 -9.11 3.78 2.76
N LYS A 34 -8.92 5.00 2.26
CA LYS A 34 -10.02 5.81 1.80
C LYS A 34 -10.75 5.13 0.64
N GLY A 35 -9.99 4.58 -0.30
CA GLY A 35 -10.56 3.88 -1.44
C GLY A 35 -11.34 2.64 -1.05
N GLN A 36 -10.97 2.01 0.05
CA GLN A 36 -11.65 0.83 0.56
C GLN A 36 -12.71 1.17 1.60
N ARG A 37 -12.91 2.44 1.87
CA ARG A 37 -13.87 2.91 2.87
C ARG A 37 -13.57 2.35 4.26
N LYS A 38 -12.31 2.33 4.59
CA LYS A 38 -11.83 1.88 5.90
C LYS A 38 -11.10 3.00 6.59
N THR A 39 -11.01 2.91 7.90
CA THR A 39 -10.10 3.82 8.60
C THR A 39 -8.68 3.33 8.41
N LEU A 40 -7.72 4.21 8.63
CA LEU A 40 -6.33 3.83 8.53
C LEU A 40 -6.00 2.74 9.54
N SER A 41 -6.53 2.85 10.76
CA SER A 41 -6.32 1.82 11.78
C SER A 41 -6.85 0.47 11.36
N ASP A 42 -8.01 0.45 10.71
CA ASP A 42 -8.59 -0.80 10.23
C ASP A 42 -7.71 -1.43 9.17
N LEU A 43 -7.23 -0.62 8.23
CA LEU A 43 -6.37 -1.13 7.18
C LEU A 43 -5.07 -1.67 7.75
N VAL A 44 -4.42 -0.90 8.60
CA VAL A 44 -3.15 -1.32 9.18
C VAL A 44 -3.34 -2.55 10.06
N GLY A 45 -4.43 -2.61 10.80
CA GLY A 45 -4.75 -3.78 11.62
C GLY A 45 -4.93 -5.04 10.79
N SER A 46 -5.59 -4.90 9.65
CA SER A 46 -5.79 -6.01 8.73
C SER A 46 -4.45 -6.52 8.20
N ILE A 47 -3.58 -5.60 7.83
CA ILE A 47 -2.25 -5.97 7.34
C ILE A 47 -1.43 -6.64 8.45
N ASP A 48 -1.51 -6.11 9.65
CA ASP A 48 -0.77 -6.66 10.78
C ASP A 48 -1.24 -8.07 11.11
N THR A 49 -2.54 -8.30 11.04
CA THR A 49 -3.10 -9.63 11.32
C THR A 49 -2.60 -10.67 10.32
N ASN A 50 -2.40 -10.26 9.09
CA ASN A 50 -1.93 -11.19 8.05
C ASN A 50 -0.41 -11.25 7.94
N ARG A 51 0.27 -10.50 8.75
CA ARG A 51 1.71 -10.46 8.72
C ARG A 51 2.29 -11.74 9.34
N GLU A 52 3.17 -12.36 8.63
CA GLU A 52 3.79 -13.59 9.12
C GLU A 52 5.08 -13.34 9.88
N HIS A 53 5.92 -12.52 9.33
CA HIS A 53 7.16 -12.16 9.99
C HIS A 53 7.60 -10.79 9.55
N GLY A 54 8.68 -10.34 10.17
CA GLY A 54 9.23 -9.05 9.87
C GLY A 54 8.54 -7.97 10.67
N ASN A 55 8.99 -6.75 10.52
CA ASN A 55 8.39 -5.66 11.26
C ASN A 55 7.25 -5.05 10.46
N LEU A 56 6.36 -4.40 11.17
CA LEU A 56 5.16 -3.84 10.57
C LEU A 56 5.49 -2.76 9.55
N SER A 57 6.49 -1.94 9.82
CA SER A 57 6.85 -0.87 8.87
C SER A 57 7.22 -1.42 7.51
N SER A 58 8.03 -2.46 7.48
CA SER A 58 8.40 -3.10 6.21
C SER A 58 7.21 -3.72 5.52
N THR A 59 6.34 -4.36 6.30
CA THR A 59 5.14 -4.98 5.75
C THR A 59 4.23 -3.94 5.12
N LEU A 60 4.09 -2.79 5.76
CA LEU A 60 3.28 -1.71 5.23
C LEU A 60 3.85 -1.14 3.94
N ARG A 61 5.17 -0.98 3.88
CA ARG A 61 5.81 -0.52 2.64
C ARG A 61 5.54 -1.47 1.49
N LEU A 62 5.71 -2.76 1.74
CA LEU A 62 5.49 -3.76 0.70
C LEU A 62 4.03 -3.80 0.29
N PHE A 63 3.12 -3.62 1.22
CA PHE A 63 1.70 -3.59 0.91
C PHE A 63 1.37 -2.42 -0.03
N VAL A 64 1.86 -1.23 0.30
CA VAL A 64 1.61 -0.05 -0.54
C VAL A 64 2.21 -0.24 -1.92
N LEU A 65 3.44 -0.72 -1.97
CA LEU A 65 4.13 -0.93 -3.23
C LEU A 65 3.37 -1.94 -4.09
N SER A 66 2.99 -3.06 -3.50
CA SER A 66 2.25 -4.10 -4.23
C SER A 66 0.91 -3.60 -4.74
N HIS A 67 0.23 -2.80 -3.92
CA HIS A 67 -1.07 -2.24 -4.31
C HIS A 67 -0.93 -1.36 -5.55
N TYR A 68 0.05 -0.47 -5.54
CA TYR A 68 0.22 0.43 -6.67
C TYR A 68 0.80 -0.25 -7.89
N GLN A 69 1.63 -1.26 -7.70
CA GLN A 69 2.13 -2.05 -8.82
C GLN A 69 0.99 -2.79 -9.51
N ALA A 70 0.07 -3.35 -8.73
CA ALA A 70 -1.08 -4.04 -9.28
C ALA A 70 -1.98 -3.07 -10.04
N GLN A 71 -2.17 -1.88 -9.49
CA GLN A 71 -2.98 -0.87 -10.18
C GLN A 71 -2.32 -0.39 -11.46
N ALA A 72 -1.03 -0.20 -11.45
CA ALA A 72 -0.31 0.22 -12.63
C ALA A 72 -0.42 -0.84 -13.73
N ALA A 73 -0.30 -2.10 -13.36
CA ALA A 73 -0.43 -3.18 -14.32
C ALA A 73 -1.82 -3.22 -14.93
N LEU A 74 -2.85 -3.05 -14.11
CA LEU A 74 -4.21 -3.03 -14.59
C LEU A 74 -4.47 -1.82 -15.49
N HIS A 75 -3.94 -0.68 -15.10
CA HIS A 75 -4.11 0.54 -15.87
C HIS A 75 -3.45 0.43 -17.24
N LEU A 76 -2.25 -0.11 -17.28
CA LEU A 76 -1.56 -0.32 -18.53
C LEU A 76 -2.33 -1.25 -19.44
N LYS A 77 -2.89 -2.28 -18.86
CA LYS A 77 -3.67 -3.22 -19.63
C LYS A 77 -4.89 -2.56 -20.24
N ASP A 78 -5.56 -1.74 -19.45
CA ASP A 78 -6.76 -1.05 -19.92
C ASP A 78 -6.46 0.00 -20.97
N SER A 79 -5.38 0.72 -20.83
CA SER A 79 -5.07 1.80 -21.76
C SER A 79 -4.32 1.33 -22.98
N ARG A 80 -3.85 0.09 -23.01
CA ARG A 80 -3.10 -0.39 -24.14
C ARG A 80 -3.98 -0.48 -25.38
N PRO A 81 -3.48 -0.06 -26.52
CA PRO A 81 -4.24 -0.21 -27.76
C PRO A 81 -4.43 -1.67 -28.05
N ARG A 82 -5.56 -1.97 -28.48
CA ARG A 82 -5.79 -3.33 -28.71
C ARG A 82 -5.10 -3.86 -29.85
N THR A 83 -4.48 -3.11 -30.50
CA THR A 83 -3.82 -3.48 -31.57
C THR A 83 -2.69 -4.07 -31.33
N ILE A 84 -2.33 -4.14 -30.97
CA ILE A 84 -1.18 -4.64 -30.86
C ILE A 84 -0.93 -5.81 -30.64
N VAL A 85 -1.40 -5.90 -31.07
CA VAL A 85 -1.01 -6.65 -30.80
C VAL A 85 -0.56 -7.35 -30.79
N ALA A 86 -0.66 -7.52 -31.04
CA ALA A 86 -0.29 -8.00 -30.81
C ALA A 86 0.37 -8.50 -30.50
N HIS A 87 0.11 -8.60 -30.44
CA HIS A 87 0.65 -8.97 -29.90
C HIS A 87 0.89 -9.49 -29.30
N ALA A 88 0.66 -9.84 -29.43
CA ALA A 88 0.77 -10.21 -28.74
C ALA A 88 0.84 -10.60 -28.04
N SER A 89 0.58 -10.86 -28.00
CA SER A 89 0.60 -11.09 -27.26
C SER A 89 0.71 -11.22 -26.64
N HIS A 90 0.41 -11.54 -26.66
CA HIS A 90 0.43 -11.55 -26.08
C HIS A 90 0.53 -11.69 -25.77
#